data_f1f08bb9e9c121cf030caafc0209e03a
#
_entry.id   f1f08bb9e9c121cf030caafc0209e03a
#
_cell.length_a   1.000
_cell.length_b   1.000
_cell.length_c   1.000
_cell.angle_alpha   90.00
_cell.angle_beta   90.00
_cell.angle_gamma   90.00
#
_symmetry.space_group_name_H-M   'P 1'
#
loop_
_entity.id
_entity.type
_entity.pdbx_description
1 polymer ?
#
loop_
_entity_poly.entity_id
_entity_poly.type
_entity_poly.pdbx_seq_one_letter_code
_entity_poly.pdbx_strand_id
1 'polypeptide(L)'
;ICRLVRAYLSGSILRDFKYRVQMELRNASPAMRDYTLEWVHWKEFQVKVGQFKRGFTYENPCNPWDVGFGSYALVAQAMTAMAGEDCSGEAAQNERDQGLQVQGDLLPISADRHALLHYQAAVYNGNGQNKGDNDGRKDWMGSIWIQPVKGLHVTLFGWHGSYTKAVSTGENLTVGRDRWGLSAKFDRKDWSVRAEYAHSTGHNINAYDVENKVFTDRGKADGWYVALGAPCTKWLKIYARYDTFRK
;
A
#
# COMPACT_ATOMS: atom_id res chain seq x y z
N ILE A 1 7.09 21.00 -15.70
CA ILE A 1 7.71 20.45 -14.48
C ILE A 1 7.50 18.94 -14.46
N CYS A 2 8.59 18.16 -14.48
CA CYS A 2 8.50 16.71 -14.44
C CYS A 2 8.13 16.26 -13.01
N ARG A 3 6.99 15.60 -12.83
CA ARG A 3 6.50 15.15 -11.52
C ARG A 3 7.17 13.86 -11.07
N LEU A 4 7.51 12.98 -11.98
CA LEU A 4 7.99 11.64 -11.69
C LEU A 4 8.98 11.19 -12.76
N VAL A 5 10.21 10.89 -12.37
CA VAL A 5 11.23 10.27 -13.22
C VAL A 5 11.73 9.03 -12.51
N ARG A 6 11.50 7.85 -13.10
CA ARG A 6 11.94 6.58 -12.53
C ARG A 6 12.63 5.75 -13.61
N ALA A 7 13.74 5.16 -13.25
CA ALA A 7 14.39 4.10 -13.99
C ALA A 7 14.20 2.76 -13.26
N TYR A 8 13.97 1.70 -13.99
CA TYR A 8 13.91 0.37 -13.42
C TYR A 8 14.54 -0.68 -14.31
N LEU A 9 15.08 -1.68 -13.67
CA LEU A 9 15.57 -2.91 -14.28
C LEU A 9 14.79 -4.08 -13.69
N SER A 10 14.21 -4.93 -14.53
CA SER A 10 13.51 -6.13 -14.09
C SER A 10 13.72 -7.26 -15.08
N GLY A 11 13.70 -8.48 -14.58
CA GLY A 11 13.89 -9.65 -15.40
C GLY A 11 13.70 -10.94 -14.60
N SER A 12 14.08 -12.07 -15.22
CA SER A 12 14.11 -13.37 -14.57
C SER A 12 15.54 -13.90 -14.53
N ILE A 13 15.91 -14.44 -13.37
CA ILE A 13 17.15 -15.18 -13.17
C ILE A 13 16.75 -16.62 -12.99
N LEU A 14 17.37 -17.52 -13.77
CA LEU A 14 16.91 -18.89 -13.87
C LEU A 14 15.43 -18.91 -14.30
N ARG A 15 14.72 -20.02 -14.07
CA ARG A 15 13.32 -20.15 -14.50
C ARG A 15 12.32 -19.52 -13.51
N ASP A 16 12.64 -19.59 -12.24
CA ASP A 16 11.69 -19.41 -11.16
C ASP A 16 11.92 -18.14 -10.31
N PHE A 17 12.96 -17.37 -10.61
CA PHE A 17 13.28 -16.16 -9.88
C PHE A 17 13.07 -14.92 -10.75
N LYS A 18 12.31 -13.96 -10.24
CA LYS A 18 12.16 -12.63 -10.81
C LYS A 18 12.84 -11.61 -9.93
N TYR A 19 13.43 -10.60 -10.55
CA TYR A 19 14.02 -9.48 -9.83
C TYR A 19 13.50 -8.16 -10.37
N ARG A 20 13.50 -7.15 -9.50
CA ARG A 20 13.21 -5.76 -9.85
C ARG A 20 14.08 -4.83 -9.03
N VAL A 21 14.71 -3.85 -9.70
CA VAL A 21 15.39 -2.72 -9.08
C VAL A 21 14.82 -1.46 -9.69
N GLN A 22 14.35 -0.52 -8.87
CA GLN A 22 13.77 0.75 -9.31
C GLN A 22 14.35 1.90 -8.52
N MET A 23 14.71 2.97 -9.23
CA MET A 23 15.23 4.21 -8.68
C MET A 23 14.37 5.39 -9.11
N GLU A 24 14.19 6.36 -8.24
CA GLU A 24 13.62 7.66 -8.57
C GLU A 24 14.74 8.67 -8.76
N LEU A 25 14.71 9.35 -9.92
CA LEU A 25 15.78 10.24 -10.38
C LEU A 25 15.36 11.73 -10.37
N ARG A 26 14.18 12.03 -9.84
CA ARG A 26 13.61 13.39 -9.88
C ARG A 26 14.42 14.43 -9.10
N ASN A 27 15.01 14.04 -8.00
CA ASN A 27 15.75 14.91 -7.09
C ASN A 27 17.25 14.86 -7.38
N ALA A 28 18.01 15.84 -6.88
CA ALA A 28 19.46 15.85 -7.00
C ALA A 28 20.12 14.58 -6.42
N SER A 29 19.48 13.93 -5.46
CA SER A 29 19.91 12.63 -4.91
C SER A 29 18.94 11.53 -5.36
N PRO A 30 19.37 10.59 -6.20
CA PRO A 30 18.57 9.42 -6.55
C PRO A 30 18.16 8.62 -5.31
N ALA A 31 16.92 8.14 -5.30
CA ALA A 31 16.39 7.33 -4.20
C ALA A 31 16.00 5.94 -4.69
N MET A 32 16.45 4.90 -3.98
CA MET A 32 16.01 3.53 -4.23
C MET A 32 14.52 3.42 -3.88
N ARG A 33 13.76 2.82 -4.79
CA ARG A 33 12.32 2.56 -4.61
C ARG A 33 12.07 1.09 -4.35
N ASP A 34 12.16 0.26 -5.38
CA ASP A 34 12.01 -1.18 -5.26
C ASP A 34 13.37 -1.86 -5.44
N TYR A 35 13.66 -2.86 -4.64
CA TYR A 35 14.66 -3.87 -4.90
C TYR A 35 14.13 -5.19 -4.34
N THR A 36 13.75 -6.07 -5.25
CA THR A 36 13.06 -7.32 -4.90
C THR A 36 13.65 -8.50 -5.62
N LEU A 37 13.62 -9.64 -4.94
CA LEU A 37 13.76 -10.94 -5.50
C LEU A 37 12.49 -11.74 -5.18
N GLU A 38 11.89 -12.34 -6.21
CA GLU A 38 10.67 -13.12 -6.09
C GLU A 38 10.90 -14.54 -6.58
N TRP A 39 10.57 -15.53 -5.77
CA TRP A 39 10.47 -16.91 -6.18
C TRP A 39 9.04 -17.22 -6.61
N VAL A 40 8.84 -17.63 -7.87
CA VAL A 40 7.52 -17.72 -8.53
C VAL A 40 7.28 -19.10 -9.16
N HIS A 41 7.86 -20.15 -8.57
CA HIS A 41 7.76 -21.51 -9.10
C HIS A 41 6.31 -22.00 -9.18
N TRP A 42 5.51 -21.78 -8.13
CA TRP A 42 4.10 -22.14 -8.08
C TRP A 42 3.22 -20.89 -8.09
N LYS A 43 2.07 -21.00 -8.73
CA LYS A 43 1.08 -19.91 -8.71
C LYS A 43 0.42 -19.79 -7.34
N GLU A 44 0.27 -20.90 -6.67
CA GLU A 44 -0.40 -21.02 -5.37
C GLU A 44 0.49 -20.53 -4.21
N PHE A 45 1.80 -20.51 -4.41
CA PHE A 45 2.73 -20.09 -3.38
C PHE A 45 3.97 -19.44 -4.00
N GLN A 46 4.14 -18.18 -3.76
CA GLN A 46 5.26 -17.35 -4.21
C GLN A 46 5.85 -16.60 -3.03
N VAL A 47 7.14 -16.33 -3.06
CA VAL A 47 7.85 -15.64 -2.00
C VAL A 47 8.55 -14.42 -2.59
N LYS A 48 8.37 -13.27 -1.98
CA LYS A 48 9.03 -12.01 -2.33
C LYS A 48 9.82 -11.49 -1.15
N VAL A 49 11.08 -11.08 -1.40
CA VAL A 49 11.94 -10.46 -0.39
C VAL A 49 12.52 -9.16 -0.94
N GLY A 50 12.81 -8.21 -0.05
CA GLY A 50 13.43 -6.94 -0.38
C GLY A 50 12.59 -5.74 0.03
N GLN A 51 12.74 -4.62 -0.68
CA GLN A 51 11.93 -3.43 -0.48
C GLN A 51 10.89 -3.30 -1.58
N PHE A 52 9.63 -3.20 -1.19
CA PHE A 52 8.50 -3.07 -2.10
C PHE A 52 7.33 -2.36 -1.44
N LYS A 53 6.31 -2.03 -2.23
CA LYS A 53 5.10 -1.37 -1.72
C LYS A 53 4.36 -2.28 -0.75
N ARG A 54 3.96 -1.71 0.39
CA ARG A 54 3.11 -2.39 1.38
C ARG A 54 1.76 -2.73 0.76
N GLY A 55 1.26 -3.94 1.00
CA GLY A 55 0.00 -4.45 0.44
C GLY A 55 -1.25 -3.96 1.16
N PHE A 56 -1.24 -2.72 1.68
CA PHE A 56 -2.37 -2.10 2.37
C PHE A 56 -3.02 -1.04 1.48
N THR A 57 -4.36 -0.98 1.45
CA THR A 57 -5.22 -0.28 0.49
C THR A 57 -5.16 -0.86 -0.93
N TYR A 58 -6.23 -0.68 -1.69
CA TYR A 58 -6.26 -1.08 -3.10
C TYR A 58 -5.29 -0.23 -3.95
N GLU A 59 -5.24 1.07 -3.70
CA GLU A 59 -4.47 1.98 -4.55
C GLU A 59 -2.96 1.95 -4.29
N ASN A 60 -2.50 1.57 -3.08
CA ASN A 60 -1.06 1.62 -2.78
C ASN A 60 -0.20 0.73 -3.69
N PRO A 61 -0.54 -0.55 -3.95
CA PRO A 61 0.21 -1.37 -4.88
C PRO A 61 0.15 -0.88 -6.34
N CYS A 62 -0.89 -0.12 -6.71
CA CYS A 62 -1.08 0.35 -8.09
C CYS A 62 -0.01 1.37 -8.50
N ASN A 63 0.26 1.45 -9.81
CA ASN A 63 1.05 2.55 -10.34
C ASN A 63 0.20 3.84 -10.38
N PRO A 64 0.81 5.01 -10.24
CA PRO A 64 0.07 6.28 -10.24
C PRO A 64 -0.81 6.51 -11.46
N TRP A 65 -0.37 6.05 -12.63
CA TRP A 65 -1.15 6.18 -13.88
C TRP A 65 -2.28 5.17 -14.02
N ASP A 66 -2.27 4.07 -13.26
CA ASP A 66 -3.32 3.04 -13.27
C ASP A 66 -4.51 3.40 -12.37
N VAL A 67 -4.33 4.40 -11.52
CA VAL A 67 -5.38 4.90 -10.61
C VAL A 67 -6.47 5.67 -11.35
N GLY A 68 -6.15 6.27 -12.50
CA GLY A 68 -7.09 7.06 -13.32
C GLY A 68 -7.29 8.50 -12.83
N PHE A 69 -6.58 8.94 -11.79
CA PHE A 69 -6.62 10.28 -11.21
C PHE A 69 -5.21 10.86 -11.07
N GLY A 70 -5.12 12.18 -10.98
CA GLY A 70 -3.83 12.86 -10.77
C GLY A 70 -3.21 12.60 -9.38
N SER A 71 -3.98 12.05 -8.44
CA SER A 71 -3.56 11.68 -7.08
C SER A 71 -4.29 10.45 -6.58
N TYR A 72 -3.68 9.75 -5.64
CA TYR A 72 -4.33 8.67 -4.89
C TYR A 72 -5.46 9.21 -4.01
N ALA A 73 -6.39 8.36 -3.59
CA ALA A 73 -7.46 8.72 -2.65
C ALA A 73 -6.88 9.16 -1.30
N LEU A 74 -7.60 10.07 -0.60
CA LEU A 74 -7.15 10.61 0.69
C LEU A 74 -6.90 9.51 1.71
N VAL A 75 -7.78 8.51 1.77
CA VAL A 75 -7.63 7.36 2.67
C VAL A 75 -6.36 6.56 2.36
N ALA A 76 -6.07 6.29 1.09
CA ALA A 76 -4.85 5.58 0.70
C ALA A 76 -3.59 6.37 1.07
N GLN A 77 -3.58 7.68 0.81
CA GLN A 77 -2.46 8.56 1.16
C GLN A 77 -2.21 8.59 2.66
N ALA A 78 -3.27 8.78 3.45
CA ALA A 78 -3.16 8.92 4.91
C ALA A 78 -2.85 7.61 5.63
N MET A 79 -3.28 6.47 5.08
CA MET A 79 -3.01 5.15 5.69
C MET A 79 -1.62 4.59 5.35
N THR A 80 -0.96 5.07 4.29
CA THR A 80 0.30 4.48 3.80
C THR A 80 1.44 5.49 3.66
N ALA A 81 1.28 6.71 4.14
CA ALA A 81 2.25 7.80 4.05
C ALA A 81 2.69 8.12 2.60
N MET A 82 1.79 8.02 1.63
CA MET A 82 2.13 8.30 0.23
C MET A 82 2.44 9.77 -0.05
N ALA A 83 1.79 10.68 0.67
CA ALA A 83 1.91 12.12 0.48
C ALA A 83 1.80 12.86 1.81
N GLY A 84 2.87 12.90 2.57
CA GLY A 84 2.90 13.47 3.91
C GLY A 84 3.04 12.40 4.99
N GLU A 85 2.54 12.68 6.16
CA GLU A 85 2.53 11.73 7.27
C GLU A 85 1.34 10.79 7.16
N ASP A 86 1.54 9.56 7.60
CA ASP A 86 0.42 8.65 7.83
C ASP A 86 -0.28 8.94 9.18
N CYS A 87 -1.27 8.11 9.51
CA CYS A 87 -2.01 8.25 10.76
C CYS A 87 -1.16 8.09 12.01
N SER A 88 -0.02 7.40 11.96
CA SER A 88 0.91 7.22 13.07
C SER A 88 2.04 8.25 13.11
N GLY A 89 2.08 9.19 12.15
CA GLY A 89 3.13 10.19 12.04
C GLY A 89 4.39 9.71 11.35
N GLU A 90 4.34 8.57 10.67
CA GLU A 90 5.42 8.11 9.79
C GLU A 90 5.54 9.06 8.61
N ALA A 91 6.78 9.56 8.38
CA ALA A 91 7.03 10.64 7.42
C ALA A 91 6.84 10.21 5.97
N ALA A 92 6.56 11.19 5.12
CA ALA A 92 6.23 11.09 3.70
C ALA A 92 7.10 10.15 2.85
N GLN A 93 6.52 9.67 1.76
CA GLN A 93 7.11 8.79 0.74
C GLN A 93 7.39 7.35 1.20
N ASN A 94 6.78 6.92 2.29
CA ASN A 94 7.00 5.62 2.89
C ASN A 94 5.92 4.58 2.50
N GLU A 95 5.41 4.66 1.29
CA GLU A 95 4.52 3.62 0.73
C GLU A 95 5.18 2.23 0.64
N ARG A 96 6.49 2.16 0.86
CA ARG A 96 7.33 0.97 0.78
C ARG A 96 7.97 0.63 2.11
N ASP A 97 8.34 -0.63 2.23
CA ASP A 97 9.13 -1.12 3.35
C ASP A 97 9.98 -2.33 2.95
N GLN A 98 10.96 -2.65 3.76
CA GLN A 98 11.77 -3.85 3.63
C GLN A 98 11.07 -5.00 4.34
N GLY A 99 10.93 -6.13 3.65
CA GLY A 99 10.22 -7.25 4.23
C GLY A 99 10.25 -8.52 3.40
N LEU A 100 9.48 -9.48 3.89
CA LEU A 100 9.21 -10.76 3.25
C LEU A 100 7.71 -10.90 3.07
N GLN A 101 7.27 -11.27 1.88
CA GLN A 101 5.88 -11.53 1.54
C GLN A 101 5.71 -12.90 0.94
N VAL A 102 4.68 -13.60 1.34
CA VAL A 102 4.15 -14.78 0.67
C VAL A 102 2.83 -14.42 0.01
N GLN A 103 2.58 -14.96 -1.18
CA GLN A 103 1.37 -14.70 -1.93
C GLN A 103 1.03 -15.87 -2.85
N GLY A 104 -0.20 -15.95 -3.28
CA GLY A 104 -0.59 -16.98 -4.23
C GLY A 104 -2.02 -16.85 -4.72
N ASP A 105 -2.26 -17.53 -5.85
CA ASP A 105 -3.55 -17.65 -6.51
C ASP A 105 -4.13 -19.04 -6.27
N LEU A 106 -5.36 -19.09 -5.74
CA LEU A 106 -6.04 -20.33 -5.38
C LEU A 106 -7.38 -20.45 -6.10
N LEU A 107 -7.85 -21.68 -6.23
CA LEU A 107 -9.18 -22.01 -6.75
C LEU A 107 -9.41 -21.44 -8.17
N PRO A 108 -8.71 -21.95 -9.20
CA PRO A 108 -8.93 -21.51 -10.56
C PRO A 108 -10.35 -21.80 -11.03
N ILE A 109 -11.04 -20.80 -11.56
CA ILE A 109 -12.36 -20.97 -12.19
C ILE A 109 -12.16 -21.52 -13.60
N SER A 110 -12.84 -22.62 -13.91
CA SER A 110 -12.64 -23.37 -15.16
C SER A 110 -12.99 -22.63 -16.44
N ALA A 111 -13.93 -21.66 -16.38
CA ALA A 111 -14.45 -20.98 -17.56
C ALA A 111 -13.41 -20.09 -18.27
N ASP A 112 -12.58 -19.37 -17.53
CA ASP A 112 -11.59 -18.44 -18.05
C ASP A 112 -10.25 -18.49 -17.33
N ARG A 113 -10.07 -19.46 -16.43
CA ARG A 113 -8.86 -19.75 -15.67
C ARG A 113 -8.37 -18.60 -14.78
N HIS A 114 -9.22 -17.65 -14.41
CA HIS A 114 -8.85 -16.71 -13.37
C HIS A 114 -8.89 -17.36 -12.00
N ALA A 115 -8.08 -16.90 -11.06
CA ALA A 115 -8.13 -17.37 -9.68
C ALA A 115 -9.34 -16.76 -8.97
N LEU A 116 -10.13 -17.58 -8.28
CA LEU A 116 -11.22 -17.09 -7.44
C LEU A 116 -10.68 -16.31 -6.23
N LEU A 117 -9.57 -16.78 -5.68
CA LEU A 117 -8.98 -16.25 -4.46
C LEU A 117 -7.49 -15.96 -4.66
N HIS A 118 -7.07 -14.76 -4.26
CA HIS A 118 -5.67 -14.41 -4.09
C HIS A 118 -5.41 -14.02 -2.64
N TYR A 119 -4.26 -14.41 -2.10
CA TYR A 119 -3.86 -14.04 -0.77
C TYR A 119 -2.46 -13.43 -0.76
N GLN A 120 -2.23 -12.55 0.21
CA GLN A 120 -0.92 -12.01 0.56
C GLN A 120 -0.78 -11.99 2.08
N ALA A 121 0.40 -12.37 2.56
CA ALA A 121 0.80 -12.19 3.95
C ALA A 121 2.26 -11.71 3.96
N ALA A 122 2.54 -10.67 4.72
CA ALA A 122 3.86 -10.03 4.72
C ALA A 122 4.30 -9.62 6.12
N VAL A 123 5.60 -9.61 6.31
CA VAL A 123 6.29 -9.08 7.50
C VAL A 123 7.25 -8.01 7.01
N TYR A 124 7.18 -6.83 7.63
CA TYR A 124 8.02 -5.68 7.31
C TYR A 124 8.78 -5.18 8.53
N ASN A 125 9.84 -4.41 8.31
CA ASN A 125 10.57 -3.75 9.40
C ASN A 125 9.75 -2.67 10.13
N GLY A 126 8.69 -2.13 9.50
CA GLY A 126 7.82 -1.15 10.14
C GLY A 126 8.34 0.30 10.08
N ASN A 127 9.52 0.54 9.53
CA ASN A 127 10.18 1.84 9.58
C ASN A 127 10.17 2.59 8.23
N GLY A 128 9.64 1.96 7.19
CA GLY A 128 9.44 2.52 5.87
C GLY A 128 10.64 2.45 4.96
N GLN A 129 10.53 3.15 3.83
CA GLN A 129 11.47 3.07 2.72
C GLN A 129 12.89 3.49 3.08
N ASN A 130 13.88 2.69 2.68
CA ASN A 130 15.33 2.95 2.84
C ASN A 130 15.77 3.14 4.30
N LYS A 131 15.01 2.60 5.24
CA LYS A 131 15.35 2.64 6.65
C LYS A 131 15.50 1.23 7.20
N GLY A 132 16.53 1.04 8.03
CA GLY A 132 16.68 -0.18 8.80
C GLY A 132 15.66 -0.26 9.94
N ASP A 133 15.59 -1.43 10.54
CA ASP A 133 14.83 -1.63 11.76
C ASP A 133 15.47 -0.84 12.93
N ASN A 134 14.68 -0.07 13.65
CA ASN A 134 15.14 0.78 14.74
C ASN A 134 14.64 0.36 16.13
N ASP A 135 13.73 -0.62 16.21
CA ASP A 135 13.12 -1.03 17.48
C ASP A 135 12.95 -2.55 17.66
N GLY A 136 13.36 -3.33 16.65
CA GLY A 136 13.22 -4.80 16.64
C GLY A 136 11.79 -5.30 16.45
N ARG A 137 10.81 -4.41 16.33
CA ARG A 137 9.41 -4.76 16.10
C ARG A 137 9.14 -4.96 14.62
N LYS A 138 8.13 -5.76 14.33
CA LYS A 138 7.75 -6.05 12.93
C LYS A 138 6.30 -5.69 12.69
N ASP A 139 6.06 -5.17 11.50
CA ASP A 139 4.72 -4.95 10.99
C ASP A 139 4.24 -6.17 10.21
N TRP A 140 3.03 -6.62 10.52
CA TRP A 140 2.36 -7.74 9.88
C TRP A 140 1.24 -7.20 8.98
N MET A 141 1.24 -7.61 7.74
CA MET A 141 0.18 -7.26 6.81
C MET A 141 -0.39 -8.49 6.14
N GLY A 142 -1.69 -8.45 5.88
CA GLY A 142 -2.36 -9.48 5.13
C GLY A 142 -3.47 -8.92 4.27
N SER A 143 -3.70 -9.54 3.12
CA SER A 143 -4.87 -9.28 2.31
C SER A 143 -5.38 -10.55 1.64
N ILE A 144 -6.68 -10.61 1.48
CA ILE A 144 -7.37 -11.63 0.71
C ILE A 144 -8.30 -10.92 -0.25
N TRP A 145 -8.20 -11.24 -1.53
CA TRP A 145 -9.18 -10.79 -2.48
C TRP A 145 -9.87 -11.95 -3.19
N ILE A 146 -11.15 -11.77 -3.42
CA ILE A 146 -12.01 -12.73 -4.11
C ILE A 146 -12.44 -12.12 -5.43
N GLN A 147 -12.34 -12.91 -6.50
CA GLN A 147 -12.77 -12.56 -7.84
C GLN A 147 -13.88 -13.53 -8.31
N PRO A 148 -15.13 -13.35 -7.89
CA PRO A 148 -16.23 -14.29 -8.22
C PRO A 148 -16.53 -14.36 -9.71
N VAL A 149 -16.40 -13.22 -10.39
CA VAL A 149 -16.52 -13.08 -11.83
C VAL A 149 -15.38 -12.20 -12.34
N LYS A 150 -14.93 -12.42 -13.56
CA LYS A 150 -13.85 -11.65 -14.14
C LYS A 150 -14.16 -10.14 -14.13
N GLY A 151 -13.25 -9.38 -13.55
CA GLY A 151 -13.36 -7.92 -13.41
C GLY A 151 -13.98 -7.45 -12.09
N LEU A 152 -14.59 -8.32 -11.27
CA LEU A 152 -15.06 -7.98 -9.93
C LEU A 152 -14.07 -8.50 -8.88
N HIS A 153 -13.45 -7.59 -8.15
CA HIS A 153 -12.55 -7.88 -7.04
C HIS A 153 -13.13 -7.31 -5.75
N VAL A 154 -13.20 -8.12 -4.72
CA VAL A 154 -13.51 -7.69 -3.36
C VAL A 154 -12.32 -8.07 -2.50
N THR A 155 -11.75 -7.10 -1.80
CA THR A 155 -10.51 -7.28 -1.03
C THR A 155 -10.71 -6.88 0.42
N LEU A 156 -10.32 -7.74 1.33
CA LEU A 156 -10.13 -7.43 2.75
C LEU A 156 -8.63 -7.33 3.01
N PHE A 157 -8.19 -6.32 3.75
CA PHE A 157 -6.79 -6.13 4.12
C PHE A 157 -6.66 -5.66 5.57
N GLY A 158 -5.55 -6.06 6.20
CA GLY A 158 -5.22 -5.74 7.57
C GLY A 158 -3.73 -5.44 7.75
N TRP A 159 -3.44 -4.63 8.74
CA TRP A 159 -2.08 -4.26 9.15
C TRP A 159 -2.02 -4.12 10.65
N HIS A 160 -1.14 -4.88 11.28
CA HIS A 160 -0.80 -4.81 12.70
C HIS A 160 0.68 -4.50 12.83
N GLY A 161 1.03 -3.46 13.60
CA GLY A 161 2.41 -3.07 13.79
C GLY A 161 2.60 -1.87 14.71
N SER A 162 3.76 -1.22 14.59
CA SER A 162 4.10 -0.06 15.39
C SER A 162 5.03 0.90 14.65
N TYR A 163 5.08 2.13 15.13
CA TYR A 163 6.03 3.13 14.64
C TYR A 163 6.77 3.76 15.81
N THR A 164 8.10 3.75 15.74
CA THR A 164 8.97 4.26 16.79
C THR A 164 9.79 5.43 16.26
N LYS A 165 9.81 6.53 17.03
CA LYS A 165 10.57 7.74 16.71
C LYS A 165 11.08 8.38 18.00
N ALA A 166 12.27 9.00 17.93
CA ALA A 166 12.76 9.82 19.02
C ALA A 166 11.93 11.10 19.16
N VAL A 167 11.45 11.42 20.34
CA VAL A 167 10.80 12.68 20.69
C VAL A 167 11.83 13.74 21.10
N SER A 168 11.39 14.97 21.36
CA SER A 168 12.28 16.12 21.66
C SER A 168 13.16 15.94 22.89
N THR A 169 12.79 15.06 23.82
CA THR A 169 13.60 14.67 25.00
C THR A 169 14.73 13.69 24.68
N GLY A 170 14.80 13.17 23.45
CA GLY A 170 15.75 12.12 23.06
C GLY A 170 15.28 10.70 23.39
N GLU A 171 14.15 10.54 24.07
CA GLU A 171 13.55 9.23 24.34
C GLU A 171 12.82 8.69 23.10
N ASN A 172 12.86 7.37 22.94
CA ASN A 172 12.10 6.71 21.88
C ASN A 172 10.65 6.50 22.32
N LEU A 173 9.72 7.07 21.57
CA LEU A 173 8.30 6.85 21.73
C LEU A 173 7.82 5.86 20.67
N THR A 174 6.96 4.92 21.05
CA THR A 174 6.37 3.93 20.15
C THR A 174 4.86 4.06 20.16
N VAL A 175 4.26 4.12 18.99
CA VAL A 175 2.80 4.12 18.81
C VAL A 175 2.37 2.87 18.03
N GLY A 176 1.25 2.27 18.42
CA GLY A 176 0.67 1.14 17.71
C GLY A 176 0.04 1.56 16.38
N ARG A 177 -0.02 0.63 15.42
CA ARG A 177 -0.67 0.76 14.11
C ARG A 177 -1.55 -0.44 13.85
N ASP A 178 -2.82 -0.35 14.17
CA ASP A 178 -3.79 -1.39 13.82
C ASP A 178 -4.73 -0.83 12.76
N ARG A 179 -4.69 -1.41 11.57
CA ARG A 179 -5.45 -0.94 10.41
C ARG A 179 -6.14 -2.08 9.72
N TRP A 180 -7.35 -1.83 9.25
CA TRP A 180 -8.06 -2.75 8.40
C TRP A 180 -8.88 -1.99 7.36
N GLY A 181 -9.26 -2.66 6.30
CA GLY A 181 -10.09 -2.05 5.29
C GLY A 181 -10.66 -3.07 4.32
N LEU A 182 -11.64 -2.59 3.58
CA LEU A 182 -12.36 -3.33 2.57
C LEU A 182 -12.39 -2.51 1.28
N SER A 183 -12.10 -3.15 0.16
CA SER A 183 -12.26 -2.53 -1.16
C SER A 183 -13.07 -3.42 -2.11
N ALA A 184 -13.76 -2.77 -3.02
CA ALA A 184 -14.41 -3.42 -4.15
C ALA A 184 -14.06 -2.70 -5.44
N LYS A 185 -13.76 -3.46 -6.48
CA LYS A 185 -13.48 -2.96 -7.81
C LYS A 185 -14.24 -3.78 -8.83
N PHE A 186 -14.87 -3.10 -9.78
CA PHE A 186 -15.49 -3.74 -10.93
C PHE A 186 -15.08 -3.04 -12.21
N ASP A 187 -14.43 -3.77 -13.09
CA ASP A 187 -14.06 -3.31 -14.44
C ASP A 187 -14.79 -4.14 -15.47
N ARG A 188 -15.55 -3.51 -16.34
CA ARG A 188 -16.21 -4.16 -17.46
C ARG A 188 -16.13 -3.29 -18.70
N LYS A 189 -15.44 -3.79 -19.74
CA LYS A 189 -15.13 -3.01 -20.95
C LYS A 189 -14.40 -1.72 -20.55
N ASP A 190 -15.03 -0.57 -20.84
CA ASP A 190 -14.48 0.76 -20.57
C ASP A 190 -15.01 1.40 -19.27
N TRP A 191 -15.92 0.72 -18.57
CA TRP A 191 -16.47 1.16 -17.29
C TRP A 191 -15.62 0.64 -16.16
N SER A 192 -15.43 1.48 -15.15
CA SER A 192 -14.79 1.08 -13.88
C SER A 192 -15.54 1.68 -12.70
N VAL A 193 -15.72 0.87 -11.66
CA VAL A 193 -16.25 1.30 -10.38
C VAL A 193 -15.29 0.83 -9.30
N ARG A 194 -14.93 1.71 -8.38
CA ARG A 194 -14.11 1.38 -7.21
C ARG A 194 -14.69 2.01 -5.97
N ALA A 195 -14.65 1.29 -4.88
CA ALA A 195 -14.96 1.80 -3.56
C ALA A 195 -14.00 1.18 -2.54
N GLU A 196 -13.59 1.95 -1.56
CA GLU A 196 -12.73 1.50 -0.47
C GLU A 196 -13.08 2.22 0.81
N TYR A 197 -13.02 1.48 1.92
CA TYR A 197 -13.06 2.00 3.28
C TYR A 197 -11.84 1.46 4.02
N ALA A 198 -11.19 2.31 4.80
CA ALA A 198 -10.16 1.87 5.73
C ALA A 198 -10.26 2.61 7.06
N HIS A 199 -9.90 1.88 8.11
CA HIS A 199 -9.89 2.33 9.50
C HIS A 199 -8.51 2.10 10.12
N SER A 200 -8.09 3.01 10.99
CA SER A 200 -6.84 2.93 11.75
C SER A 200 -7.10 3.22 13.21
N THR A 201 -6.51 2.44 14.11
CA THR A 201 -6.34 2.73 15.52
C THR A 201 -4.87 2.87 15.85
N GLY A 202 -4.55 3.76 16.78
CA GLY A 202 -3.21 4.16 17.17
C GLY A 202 -3.06 5.68 17.10
N HIS A 203 -2.24 6.21 18.01
CA HIS A 203 -1.98 7.64 18.09
C HIS A 203 -0.97 8.10 17.03
N ASN A 204 -1.05 9.37 16.66
CA ASN A 204 -0.01 10.01 15.88
C ASN A 204 1.13 10.43 16.83
N ILE A 205 2.34 9.96 16.55
CA ILE A 205 3.52 10.25 17.39
C ILE A 205 3.82 11.75 17.50
N ASN A 206 3.48 12.53 16.45
CA ASN A 206 3.67 13.98 16.45
C ASN A 206 2.58 14.75 17.23
N ALA A 207 1.54 14.04 17.67
CA ALA A 207 0.50 14.59 18.56
C ALA A 207 0.79 14.31 20.04
N TYR A 208 1.99 13.80 20.37
CA TYR A 208 2.41 13.59 21.74
C TYR A 208 2.87 14.90 22.37
N ASP A 209 2.19 15.32 23.44
CA ASP A 209 2.61 16.42 24.30
C ASP A 209 3.65 15.88 25.31
N VAL A 210 4.90 16.29 25.10
CA VAL A 210 6.04 15.83 25.90
C VAL A 210 5.99 16.35 27.35
N GLU A 211 5.45 17.56 27.56
CA GLU A 211 5.35 18.20 28.88
C GLU A 211 4.32 17.49 29.74
N ASN A 212 3.15 17.27 29.19
CA ASN A 212 2.02 16.65 29.89
C ASN A 212 1.99 15.12 29.78
N LYS A 213 2.86 14.53 28.95
CA LYS A 213 2.95 13.08 28.68
C LYS A 213 1.64 12.46 28.20
N VAL A 214 0.89 13.17 27.35
CA VAL A 214 -0.39 12.73 26.81
C VAL A 214 -0.45 12.91 25.30
N PHE A 215 -1.28 12.10 24.64
CA PHE A 215 -1.61 12.30 23.24
C PHE A 215 -2.78 13.28 23.11
N THR A 216 -2.68 14.23 22.19
CA THR A 216 -3.70 15.24 21.91
C THR A 216 -4.65 14.84 20.78
N ASP A 217 -4.33 13.77 20.05
CA ASP A 217 -5.19 13.22 19.01
C ASP A 217 -6.15 12.15 19.56
N ARG A 218 -7.11 11.75 18.73
CA ARG A 218 -8.13 10.75 19.11
C ARG A 218 -7.62 9.31 19.08
N GLY A 219 -6.44 9.05 18.52
CA GLY A 219 -5.92 7.72 18.28
C GLY A 219 -6.75 6.87 17.32
N LYS A 220 -7.56 7.48 16.47
CA LYS A 220 -8.41 6.83 15.46
C LYS A 220 -8.49 7.67 14.21
N ALA A 221 -8.49 7.01 13.06
CA ALA A 221 -8.71 7.65 11.77
C ALA A 221 -9.49 6.70 10.84
N ASP A 222 -10.32 7.23 9.99
CA ASP A 222 -11.02 6.47 8.97
C ASP A 222 -11.30 7.31 7.72
N GLY A 223 -11.53 6.63 6.63
CA GLY A 223 -11.89 7.28 5.38
C GLY A 223 -12.41 6.30 4.35
N TRP A 224 -13.04 6.84 3.33
CA TRP A 224 -13.55 6.06 2.23
C TRP A 224 -13.56 6.87 0.94
N TYR A 225 -13.59 6.17 -0.17
CA TYR A 225 -13.87 6.79 -1.46
C TYR A 225 -14.75 5.92 -2.34
N VAL A 226 -15.40 6.57 -3.28
CA VAL A 226 -16.03 5.93 -4.43
C VAL A 226 -15.52 6.62 -5.69
N ALA A 227 -15.08 5.83 -6.67
CA ALA A 227 -14.58 6.31 -7.94
C ALA A 227 -15.31 5.62 -9.09
N LEU A 228 -15.70 6.41 -10.08
CA LEU A 228 -16.39 5.99 -11.29
C LEU A 228 -15.56 6.38 -12.50
N GLY A 229 -15.41 5.48 -13.46
CA GLY A 229 -14.82 5.74 -14.75
C GLY A 229 -15.79 5.31 -15.85
N ALA A 230 -16.07 6.20 -16.79
CA ALA A 230 -17.00 5.96 -17.89
C ALA A 230 -16.40 6.36 -19.24
N PRO A 231 -16.65 5.62 -20.32
CA PRO A 231 -16.30 6.06 -21.67
C PRO A 231 -17.24 7.20 -22.09
N CYS A 232 -16.66 8.30 -22.51
CA CYS A 232 -17.42 9.42 -23.12
C CYS A 232 -17.41 9.28 -24.64
N THR A 233 -16.27 8.91 -25.21
CA THR A 233 -16.09 8.62 -26.65
C THR A 233 -15.15 7.44 -26.81
N LYS A 234 -14.87 7.01 -28.06
CA LYS A 234 -13.85 5.98 -28.33
C LYS A 234 -12.43 6.36 -27.83
N TRP A 235 -12.18 7.65 -27.63
CA TRP A 235 -10.86 8.21 -27.31
C TRP A 235 -10.80 8.87 -25.93
N LEU A 236 -11.96 9.06 -25.26
CA LEU A 236 -12.06 9.81 -24.01
C LEU A 236 -12.81 9.00 -22.97
N LYS A 237 -12.16 8.81 -21.83
CA LYS A 237 -12.78 8.32 -20.58
C LYS A 237 -12.83 9.46 -19.57
N ILE A 238 -13.92 9.56 -18.85
CA ILE A 238 -14.11 10.52 -17.75
C ILE A 238 -14.09 9.74 -16.45
N TYR A 239 -13.38 10.30 -15.48
CA TYR A 239 -13.30 9.75 -14.13
C TYR A 239 -13.81 10.77 -13.12
N ALA A 240 -14.62 10.31 -12.17
CA ALA A 240 -15.07 11.09 -11.02
C ALA A 240 -14.78 10.30 -9.74
N ARG A 241 -14.31 10.99 -8.71
CA ARG A 241 -14.08 10.40 -7.38
C ARG A 241 -14.56 11.36 -6.30
N TYR A 242 -15.27 10.80 -5.36
CA TYR A 242 -15.56 11.44 -4.09
C TYR A 242 -14.82 10.68 -2.99
N ASP A 243 -14.04 11.39 -2.20
CA ASP A 243 -13.30 10.79 -1.10
C ASP A 243 -13.39 11.63 0.17
N THR A 244 -13.33 10.95 1.32
CA THR A 244 -13.34 11.57 2.63
C THR A 244 -12.30 10.91 3.53
N PHE A 245 -11.78 11.68 4.45
CA PHE A 245 -10.87 11.20 5.49
C PHE A 245 -11.04 12.05 6.75
N ARG A 246 -11.04 11.40 7.91
CA ARG A 246 -11.09 12.05 9.22
C ARG A 246 -10.10 11.40 10.20
N LYS A 247 -9.49 12.24 11.03
CA LYS A 247 -8.67 11.86 12.19
C LYS A 247 -9.40 12.19 13.47
#